data_7e6557d981c236ba39653f9fe201eb2c
#
_entry.id   7e6557d981c236ba39653f9fe201eb2c
#
_cell.length_a   1.000
_cell.length_b   1.000
_cell.length_c   1.000
_cell.angle_alpha   90.00
_cell.angle_beta   90.00
_cell.angle_gamma   90.00
#
_symmetry.space_group_name_H-M   'P 1'
#
loop_
_entity.id
_entity.type
_entity.pdbx_description
1 polymer ?
#
loop_
_entity_poly.entity_id
_entity_poly.type
_entity_poly.pdbx_seq_one_letter_code
_entity_poly.pdbx_strand_id
1 'polypeptide(L)'
;DDPEVAGDKAFKWEEEFPQVFAKGGFDVVIGNPPYVLCQPSNTNNNILEYYKSYEVASYKIDLFHLFYERGINLLKNDGLLGFITPNTFLTNKYLQKLRNFILKNTFINLLVNYNEVVFDDAGVDVATIILTKGFSYNKEIQIYHSINESARFKLFKSQIEWDGDNVQAFNLDTVQKINFDDYKPLGEIATVTFGLQTKDKETYVSNYKKDLDWEQCYTGKDVNRYMLAGPNLYFKNKFSEVKAGGSWDMEIHKSNKIVVRQIGNPDPIFAYDSKGCCTLNTMYSIRIINTS
;
A
#
# COMPACT_ATOMS: atom_id res chain seq x y z
N ASP A 1 -3.46 -7.06 -26.10
CA ASP A 1 -3.13 -8.00 -27.17
C ASP A 1 -4.27 -8.96 -27.52
N ASP A 2 -5.34 -9.04 -26.71
CA ASP A 2 -6.48 -9.91 -26.97
C ASP A 2 -7.54 -9.18 -27.82
N PRO A 3 -7.77 -9.60 -29.08
CA PRO A 3 -8.76 -8.96 -29.96
C PRO A 3 -10.20 -9.05 -29.42
N GLU A 4 -10.54 -10.08 -28.62
CA GLU A 4 -11.87 -10.22 -28.03
C GLU A 4 -12.12 -9.15 -26.96
N VAL A 5 -11.05 -8.66 -26.30
CA VAL A 5 -11.11 -7.62 -25.27
C VAL A 5 -10.87 -6.23 -25.84
N ALA A 6 -9.90 -6.06 -26.73
CA ALA A 6 -9.44 -4.79 -27.27
C ALA A 6 -10.08 -4.40 -28.62
N GLY A 7 -10.70 -5.36 -29.33
CA GLY A 7 -11.25 -5.14 -30.66
C GLY A 7 -10.19 -4.59 -31.62
N ASP A 8 -10.57 -3.57 -32.41
CA ASP A 8 -9.67 -2.91 -33.38
C ASP A 8 -8.45 -2.20 -32.73
N LYS A 9 -8.39 -2.13 -31.40
CA LYS A 9 -7.26 -1.58 -30.65
C LYS A 9 -6.27 -2.67 -30.18
N ALA A 10 -6.52 -3.93 -30.54
CA ALA A 10 -5.61 -5.01 -30.26
C ALA A 10 -4.25 -4.75 -30.89
N PHE A 11 -3.20 -4.89 -30.09
CA PHE A 11 -1.83 -4.64 -30.52
C PHE A 11 -0.97 -5.84 -30.14
N LYS A 12 -0.38 -6.48 -31.15
CA LYS A 12 0.49 -7.62 -30.93
C LYS A 12 1.94 -7.22 -31.16
N TRP A 13 2.69 -7.12 -30.10
CA TRP A 13 4.09 -6.68 -30.07
C TRP A 13 4.97 -7.49 -31.02
N GLU A 14 4.76 -8.82 -31.08
CA GLU A 14 5.54 -9.74 -31.90
C GLU A 14 5.28 -9.53 -33.40
N GLU A 15 4.07 -9.13 -33.76
CA GLU A 15 3.68 -8.85 -35.14
C GLU A 15 4.18 -7.46 -35.58
N GLU A 16 4.13 -6.48 -34.68
CA GLU A 16 4.54 -5.10 -34.99
C GLU A 16 6.07 -4.91 -34.93
N PHE A 17 6.77 -5.70 -34.10
CA PHE A 17 8.22 -5.62 -33.92
C PHE A 17 8.92 -6.97 -34.12
N PRO A 18 8.71 -7.69 -35.23
CA PRO A 18 9.23 -9.05 -35.43
C PRO A 18 10.75 -9.13 -35.31
N GLN A 19 11.49 -8.09 -35.76
CA GLN A 19 12.94 -8.04 -35.69
C GLN A 19 13.47 -7.90 -34.25
N VAL A 20 12.66 -7.35 -33.31
CA VAL A 20 13.00 -7.24 -31.90
C VAL A 20 12.77 -8.59 -31.22
N PHE A 21 11.63 -9.22 -31.47
CA PHE A 21 11.30 -10.52 -30.87
C PHE A 21 12.15 -11.67 -31.44
N ALA A 22 12.62 -11.56 -32.70
CA ALA A 22 13.64 -12.48 -33.23
C ALA A 22 14.96 -12.46 -32.41
N LYS A 23 15.22 -11.39 -31.64
CA LYS A 23 16.36 -11.26 -30.73
C LYS A 23 16.00 -11.52 -29.25
N GLY A 24 14.78 -11.99 -29.00
CA GLY A 24 14.27 -12.35 -27.66
C GLY A 24 13.50 -11.26 -26.93
N GLY A 25 13.30 -10.07 -27.53
CA GLY A 25 12.57 -8.95 -26.95
C GLY A 25 13.34 -7.63 -26.94
N PHE A 26 12.80 -6.65 -26.25
CA PHE A 26 13.38 -5.31 -26.17
C PHE A 26 14.63 -5.27 -25.27
N ASP A 27 15.58 -4.41 -25.62
CA ASP A 27 16.77 -4.14 -24.79
C ASP A 27 16.42 -3.31 -23.56
N VAL A 28 15.49 -2.36 -23.71
CA VAL A 28 15.07 -1.43 -22.67
C VAL A 28 13.57 -1.14 -22.78
N VAL A 29 12.88 -1.18 -21.66
CA VAL A 29 11.52 -0.67 -21.49
C VAL A 29 11.56 0.42 -20.41
N ILE A 30 11.15 1.63 -20.77
CA ILE A 30 11.10 2.77 -19.84
C ILE A 30 9.73 3.41 -19.88
N GLY A 31 9.21 3.84 -18.74
CA GLY A 31 7.90 4.50 -18.72
C GLY A 31 7.48 5.03 -17.35
N ASN A 32 6.40 5.79 -17.41
CA ASN A 32 5.56 6.17 -16.29
C ASN A 32 4.18 5.54 -16.52
N PRO A 33 3.94 4.32 -16.02
CA PRO A 33 2.64 3.65 -16.17
C PRO A 33 1.50 4.45 -15.58
N PRO A 34 0.26 4.31 -16.09
CA PRO A 34 -0.89 5.02 -15.55
C PRO A 34 -1.24 4.55 -14.13
N TYR A 35 -1.55 5.50 -13.23
CA TYR A 35 -1.98 5.24 -11.85
C TYR A 35 -3.50 5.23 -11.81
N VAL A 36 -4.11 4.14 -12.23
CA VAL A 36 -5.56 4.00 -12.38
C VAL A 36 -6.04 2.74 -11.68
N LEU A 37 -6.76 2.93 -10.59
CA LEU A 37 -7.44 1.85 -9.90
C LEU A 37 -8.64 1.35 -10.72
N CYS A 38 -8.57 0.10 -11.19
CA CYS A 38 -9.59 -0.52 -12.02
C CYS A 38 -10.75 -1.04 -11.16
N GLN A 39 -11.94 -0.52 -11.42
CA GLN A 39 -13.17 -0.86 -10.68
C GLN A 39 -14.35 -0.94 -11.64
N PRO A 40 -15.45 -1.66 -11.28
CA PRO A 40 -16.65 -1.72 -12.12
C PRO A 40 -17.27 -0.35 -12.47
N SER A 41 -16.97 0.68 -11.67
CA SER A 41 -17.43 2.05 -11.92
C SER A 41 -16.68 2.77 -13.06
N ASN A 42 -15.47 2.32 -13.40
CA ASN A 42 -14.63 2.96 -14.42
C ASN A 42 -14.03 2.01 -15.45
N THR A 43 -14.23 0.71 -15.31
CA THR A 43 -13.65 -0.32 -16.18
C THR A 43 -14.70 -1.37 -16.52
N ASN A 44 -14.80 -1.71 -17.81
CA ASN A 44 -15.73 -2.75 -18.29
C ASN A 44 -15.42 -4.10 -17.63
N ASN A 45 -16.47 -4.91 -17.35
CA ASN A 45 -16.32 -6.20 -16.69
C ASN A 45 -15.44 -7.19 -17.49
N ASN A 46 -15.54 -7.23 -18.81
CA ASN A 46 -14.70 -8.11 -19.64
C ASN A 46 -13.22 -7.72 -19.53
N ILE A 47 -12.94 -6.42 -19.49
CA ILE A 47 -11.58 -5.90 -19.28
C ILE A 47 -11.09 -6.23 -17.87
N LEU A 48 -11.95 -6.13 -16.86
CA LEU A 48 -11.59 -6.51 -15.49
C LEU A 48 -11.26 -8.01 -15.37
N GLU A 49 -12.04 -8.88 -16.03
CA GLU A 49 -11.75 -10.32 -16.06
C GLU A 49 -10.43 -10.61 -16.78
N TYR A 50 -10.16 -9.92 -17.89
CA TYR A 50 -8.86 -10.01 -18.57
C TYR A 50 -7.71 -9.57 -17.66
N TYR A 51 -7.84 -8.46 -16.93
CA TYR A 51 -6.82 -8.00 -15.99
C TYR A 51 -6.54 -8.99 -14.87
N LYS A 52 -7.53 -9.74 -14.42
CA LYS A 52 -7.35 -10.80 -13.41
C LYS A 52 -6.52 -12.00 -13.90
N SER A 53 -6.32 -12.15 -15.22
CA SER A 53 -5.49 -13.21 -15.80
C SER A 53 -3.98 -12.97 -15.58
N TYR A 54 -3.57 -11.75 -15.27
CA TYR A 54 -2.18 -11.43 -14.96
C TYR A 54 -1.72 -12.07 -13.64
N GLU A 55 -0.49 -12.57 -13.59
CA GLU A 55 0.08 -13.21 -12.39
C GLU A 55 0.15 -12.23 -11.22
N VAL A 56 0.47 -10.97 -11.50
CA VAL A 56 0.56 -9.90 -10.50
C VAL A 56 -0.80 -9.40 -10.00
N ALA A 57 -1.90 -9.79 -10.67
CA ALA A 57 -3.23 -9.34 -10.32
C ALA A 57 -3.62 -9.77 -8.91
N SER A 58 -4.09 -8.84 -8.12
CA SER A 58 -4.44 -9.00 -6.72
C SER A 58 -5.70 -8.20 -6.40
N TYR A 59 -6.12 -8.17 -5.15
CA TYR A 59 -7.22 -7.32 -4.68
C TYR A 59 -6.95 -5.85 -5.01
N LYS A 60 -7.93 -5.18 -5.67
CA LYS A 60 -7.80 -3.79 -6.14
C LYS A 60 -6.65 -3.63 -7.15
N ILE A 61 -6.89 -4.11 -8.36
CA ILE A 61 -5.95 -3.98 -9.48
C ILE A 61 -5.77 -2.49 -9.82
N ASP A 62 -4.53 -2.02 -9.83
CA ASP A 62 -4.15 -0.76 -10.45
C ASP A 62 -3.36 -1.07 -11.74
N LEU A 63 -3.51 -0.25 -12.77
CA LEU A 63 -2.91 -0.52 -14.07
C LEU A 63 -1.39 -0.66 -13.99
N PHE A 64 -0.71 0.14 -13.16
CA PHE A 64 0.75 0.06 -13.06
C PHE A 64 1.25 -1.34 -12.64
N HIS A 65 0.45 -2.12 -11.88
CA HIS A 65 0.81 -3.50 -11.53
C HIS A 65 0.98 -4.34 -12.80
N LEU A 66 0.00 -4.25 -13.71
CA LEU A 66 -0.03 -5.02 -14.96
C LEU A 66 1.09 -4.59 -15.92
N PHE A 67 1.43 -3.28 -15.89
CA PHE A 67 2.54 -2.75 -16.67
C PHE A 67 3.89 -3.33 -16.26
N TYR A 68 4.11 -3.62 -14.97
CA TYR A 68 5.33 -4.33 -14.53
C TYR A 68 5.44 -5.71 -15.17
N GLU A 69 4.38 -6.52 -15.08
CA GLU A 69 4.40 -7.86 -15.68
C GLU A 69 4.59 -7.77 -17.19
N ARG A 70 3.83 -6.91 -17.86
CA ARG A 70 3.93 -6.75 -19.31
C ARG A 70 5.30 -6.23 -19.73
N GLY A 71 5.81 -5.20 -19.06
CA GLY A 71 7.13 -4.61 -19.37
C GLY A 71 8.27 -5.61 -19.19
N ILE A 72 8.27 -6.40 -18.10
CA ILE A 72 9.27 -7.43 -17.85
C ILE A 72 9.17 -8.55 -18.92
N ASN A 73 7.96 -8.97 -19.29
CA ASN A 73 7.76 -10.02 -20.29
C ASN A 73 8.24 -9.58 -21.68
N LEU A 74 8.11 -8.31 -22.05
CA LEU A 74 8.57 -7.75 -23.33
C LEU A 74 10.09 -7.64 -23.44
N LEU A 75 10.84 -7.67 -22.33
CA LEU A 75 12.30 -7.60 -22.36
C LEU A 75 12.91 -8.91 -22.83
N LYS A 76 14.04 -8.82 -23.55
CA LYS A 76 14.98 -9.93 -23.70
C LYS A 76 15.68 -10.24 -22.37
N ASN A 77 16.37 -11.38 -22.27
CA ASN A 77 17.26 -11.64 -21.13
C ASN A 77 18.33 -10.53 -21.03
N ASP A 78 18.67 -10.13 -19.82
CA ASP A 78 19.56 -9.01 -19.50
C ASP A 78 19.06 -7.62 -19.97
N GLY A 79 17.83 -7.53 -20.49
CA GLY A 79 17.17 -6.27 -20.80
C GLY A 79 16.79 -5.49 -19.55
N LEU A 80 16.68 -4.17 -19.67
CA LEU A 80 16.44 -3.25 -18.57
C LEU A 80 15.01 -2.70 -18.56
N LEU A 81 14.37 -2.69 -17.40
CA LEU A 81 13.12 -1.95 -17.18
C LEU A 81 13.38 -0.80 -16.23
N GLY A 82 12.94 0.41 -16.59
CA GLY A 82 12.97 1.59 -15.74
C GLY A 82 11.59 2.21 -15.63
N PHE A 83 10.97 2.11 -14.44
CA PHE A 83 9.65 2.69 -14.18
C PHE A 83 9.66 3.64 -13.00
N ILE A 84 8.85 4.70 -13.09
CA ILE A 84 8.41 5.50 -11.95
C ILE A 84 6.93 5.18 -11.71
N THR A 85 6.57 4.80 -10.49
CA THR A 85 5.21 4.36 -10.11
C THR A 85 4.90 4.75 -8.68
N PRO A 86 3.63 4.65 -8.24
CA PRO A 86 3.31 4.78 -6.83
C PRO A 86 4.19 3.85 -5.98
N ASN A 87 4.74 4.38 -4.89
CA ASN A 87 5.64 3.61 -4.01
C ASN A 87 4.91 2.54 -3.17
N THR A 88 3.60 2.43 -3.30
CA THR A 88 2.77 1.44 -2.59
C THR A 88 3.22 0.01 -2.81
N PHE A 89 3.88 -0.31 -3.95
CA PHE A 89 4.41 -1.66 -4.20
C PHE A 89 5.51 -2.05 -3.20
N LEU A 90 6.16 -1.09 -2.55
CA LEU A 90 7.21 -1.36 -1.58
C LEU A 90 6.67 -2.06 -0.32
N THR A 91 5.53 -1.62 0.22
CA THR A 91 5.06 -2.04 1.54
C THR A 91 3.62 -2.51 1.63
N ASN A 92 2.78 -2.24 0.61
CA ASN A 92 1.38 -2.64 0.66
C ASN A 92 1.26 -4.17 0.62
N LYS A 93 0.63 -4.76 1.66
CA LYS A 93 0.44 -6.21 1.78
C LYS A 93 -0.32 -6.85 0.61
N TYR A 94 -1.20 -6.11 -0.05
CA TYR A 94 -1.97 -6.62 -1.20
C TYR A 94 -1.14 -6.69 -2.48
N LEU A 95 0.06 -6.10 -2.52
CA LEU A 95 0.97 -6.12 -3.68
C LEU A 95 2.10 -7.16 -3.54
N GLN A 96 1.92 -8.16 -2.69
CA GLN A 96 2.85 -9.26 -2.51
C GLN A 96 3.11 -10.04 -3.81
N LYS A 97 2.05 -10.31 -4.60
CA LYS A 97 2.21 -10.97 -5.89
C LYS A 97 3.12 -10.21 -6.84
N LEU A 98 2.99 -8.87 -6.88
CA LEU A 98 3.85 -8.02 -7.70
C LEU A 98 5.32 -8.09 -7.23
N ARG A 99 5.57 -8.02 -5.92
CA ARG A 99 6.94 -8.14 -5.38
C ARG A 99 7.54 -9.49 -5.69
N ASN A 100 6.79 -10.56 -5.48
CA ASN A 100 7.25 -11.92 -5.80
C ASN A 100 7.54 -12.07 -7.29
N PHE A 101 6.70 -11.53 -8.16
CA PHE A 101 6.91 -11.54 -9.61
C PHE A 101 8.22 -10.81 -10.00
N ILE A 102 8.44 -9.62 -9.46
CA ILE A 102 9.68 -8.85 -9.67
C ILE A 102 10.89 -9.68 -9.23
N LEU A 103 10.89 -10.20 -8.01
CA LEU A 103 12.04 -10.96 -7.47
C LEU A 103 12.32 -12.25 -8.24
N LYS A 104 11.26 -12.94 -8.70
CA LYS A 104 11.37 -14.19 -9.45
C LYS A 104 11.94 -14.01 -10.86
N ASN A 105 11.67 -12.88 -11.49
CA ASN A 105 11.97 -12.69 -12.91
C ASN A 105 13.09 -11.69 -13.18
N THR A 106 13.50 -10.92 -12.16
CA THR A 106 14.44 -9.82 -12.35
C THR A 106 15.43 -9.66 -11.20
N PHE A 107 16.51 -8.93 -11.49
CA PHE A 107 17.39 -8.36 -10.49
C PHE A 107 17.11 -6.83 -10.37
N ILE A 108 16.96 -6.35 -9.15
CA ILE A 108 16.75 -4.93 -8.87
C ILE A 108 18.13 -4.23 -8.83
N ASN A 109 18.40 -3.38 -9.81
CA ASN A 109 19.67 -2.65 -9.86
C ASN A 109 19.64 -1.43 -8.96
N LEU A 110 18.53 -0.69 -9.03
CA LEU A 110 18.37 0.58 -8.34
C LEU A 110 16.93 0.79 -7.91
N LEU A 111 16.76 1.40 -6.73
CA LEU A 111 15.48 1.84 -6.22
C LEU A 111 15.64 3.24 -5.62
N VAL A 112 14.84 4.19 -6.07
CA VAL A 112 14.75 5.54 -5.52
C VAL A 112 13.37 5.74 -4.93
N ASN A 113 13.27 5.95 -3.63
CA ASN A 113 12.02 6.34 -2.98
C ASN A 113 12.00 7.85 -2.79
N TYR A 114 10.98 8.51 -3.33
CA TYR A 114 10.85 9.96 -3.22
C TYR A 114 10.08 10.30 -1.94
N ASN A 115 10.67 11.15 -1.12
CA ASN A 115 10.06 11.68 0.10
C ASN A 115 9.51 13.11 -0.12
N GLU A 116 9.17 13.41 -1.35
CA GLU A 116 8.70 14.71 -1.81
C GLU A 116 7.66 14.53 -2.92
N VAL A 117 6.87 15.56 -3.17
CA VAL A 117 5.92 15.57 -4.28
C VAL A 117 6.69 15.68 -5.59
N VAL A 118 6.61 14.64 -6.44
CA VAL A 118 7.27 14.61 -7.76
C VAL A 118 6.32 15.09 -8.85
N PHE A 119 5.02 14.83 -8.70
CA PHE A 119 3.98 15.21 -9.66
C PHE A 119 2.89 16.02 -8.94
N ASP A 120 2.69 17.27 -9.34
CA ASP A 120 1.73 18.17 -8.71
C ASP A 120 0.29 17.65 -8.76
N ASP A 121 -0.07 16.95 -9.84
CA ASP A 121 -1.42 16.42 -10.08
C ASP A 121 -1.65 15.03 -9.48
N ALA A 122 -0.60 14.33 -9.09
CA ALA A 122 -0.70 13.00 -8.51
C ALA A 122 -0.50 13.09 -6.99
N GLY A 123 -1.56 13.09 -6.22
CA GLY A 123 -1.52 13.10 -4.75
C GLY A 123 -1.01 11.78 -4.14
N VAL A 124 0.02 11.14 -4.74
CA VAL A 124 0.60 9.86 -4.33
C VAL A 124 2.13 9.96 -4.30
N ASP A 125 2.72 9.36 -3.28
CA ASP A 125 4.17 9.19 -3.21
C ASP A 125 4.63 8.16 -4.25
N VAL A 126 5.76 8.43 -4.88
CA VAL A 126 6.29 7.60 -5.98
C VAL A 126 7.66 7.01 -5.66
N ALA A 127 8.02 5.98 -6.41
CA ALA A 127 9.37 5.41 -6.43
C ALA A 127 9.80 5.10 -7.87
N THR A 128 11.09 5.29 -8.16
CA THR A 128 11.71 4.79 -9.39
C THR A 128 12.42 3.48 -9.11
N ILE A 129 12.22 2.51 -9.99
CA ILE A 129 12.92 1.24 -9.94
C ILE A 129 13.58 0.95 -11.29
N ILE A 130 14.81 0.44 -11.26
CA ILE A 130 15.51 -0.10 -12.43
C ILE A 130 15.77 -1.57 -12.20
N LEU A 131 15.29 -2.39 -13.12
CA LEU A 131 15.36 -3.84 -13.10
C LEU A 131 16.16 -4.37 -14.28
N THR A 132 16.87 -5.47 -14.10
CA THR A 132 17.41 -6.29 -15.20
C THR A 132 16.63 -7.60 -15.25
N LYS A 133 16.10 -8.01 -16.41
CA LYS A 133 15.45 -9.31 -16.58
C LYS A 133 16.46 -10.45 -16.42
N GLY A 134 16.12 -11.43 -15.59
CA GLY A 134 17.01 -12.55 -15.24
C GLY A 134 17.59 -12.44 -13.84
N PHE A 135 18.42 -13.42 -13.44
CA PHE A 135 18.96 -13.51 -12.10
C PHE A 135 20.41 -13.06 -12.04
N SER A 136 20.78 -12.40 -10.94
CA SER A 136 22.17 -12.07 -10.62
C SER A 136 22.44 -12.31 -9.12
N TYR A 137 23.19 -13.35 -8.82
CA TYR A 137 23.44 -13.77 -7.41
C TYR A 137 24.44 -12.89 -6.64
N ASN A 138 25.24 -12.07 -7.32
CA ASN A 138 26.38 -11.35 -6.71
C ASN A 138 26.28 -9.83 -6.82
N LYS A 139 25.11 -9.29 -7.09
CA LYS A 139 24.92 -7.82 -7.19
C LYS A 139 24.16 -7.31 -5.98
N GLU A 140 24.49 -6.09 -5.61
CA GLU A 140 23.77 -5.35 -4.57
C GLU A 140 22.83 -4.33 -5.19
N ILE A 141 21.67 -4.19 -4.61
CA ILE A 141 20.68 -3.16 -4.96
C ILE A 141 21.17 -1.82 -4.44
N GLN A 142 21.20 -0.80 -5.29
CA GLN A 142 21.44 0.56 -4.86
C GLN A 142 20.13 1.20 -4.42
N ILE A 143 20.04 1.64 -3.17
CA ILE A 143 18.85 2.29 -2.62
C ILE A 143 19.15 3.76 -2.33
N TYR A 144 18.30 4.62 -2.89
CA TYR A 144 18.36 6.07 -2.72
C TYR A 144 17.06 6.60 -2.11
N HIS A 145 17.18 7.68 -1.37
CA HIS A 145 16.06 8.55 -1.01
C HIS A 145 16.28 9.91 -1.66
N SER A 146 15.25 10.43 -2.34
CA SER A 146 15.27 11.76 -2.89
C SER A 146 14.60 12.74 -1.92
N ILE A 147 15.26 13.87 -1.69
CA ILE A 147 14.75 14.98 -0.90
C ILE A 147 15.22 16.27 -1.61
N ASN A 148 14.29 17.19 -1.89
CA ASN A 148 14.54 18.46 -2.58
C ASN A 148 15.27 18.26 -3.92
N GLU A 149 14.69 17.41 -4.78
CA GLU A 149 15.20 17.08 -6.12
C GLU A 149 16.62 16.48 -6.14
N SER A 150 17.15 16.11 -4.98
CA SER A 150 18.48 15.52 -4.84
C SER A 150 18.37 14.09 -4.33
N ALA A 151 18.70 13.12 -5.17
CA ALA A 151 18.83 11.75 -4.76
C ALA A 151 20.01 11.57 -3.81
N ARG A 152 19.76 11.12 -2.60
CA ARG A 152 20.80 10.80 -1.63
C ARG A 152 20.93 9.28 -1.52
N PHE A 153 22.14 8.79 -1.78
CA PHE A 153 22.46 7.40 -1.56
C PHE A 153 22.23 7.04 -0.10
N LYS A 154 21.52 5.95 0.13
CA LYS A 154 21.22 5.49 1.48
C LYS A 154 22.00 4.22 1.83
N LEU A 155 21.89 3.18 1.01
CA LEU A 155 22.56 1.92 1.27
C LEU A 155 22.64 1.00 0.03
N PHE A 156 23.54 0.02 0.10
CA PHE A 156 23.50 -1.17 -0.73
C PHE A 156 22.77 -2.28 0.04
N LYS A 157 21.99 -3.08 -0.67
CA LYS A 157 21.25 -4.20 -0.10
C LYS A 157 21.31 -5.42 -1.01
N SER A 158 21.49 -6.60 -0.43
CA SER A 158 21.37 -7.83 -1.19
C SER A 158 19.91 -8.15 -1.47
N GLN A 159 19.59 -8.53 -2.73
CA GLN A 159 18.23 -8.95 -3.09
C GLN A 159 17.80 -10.21 -2.31
N ILE A 160 18.75 -11.06 -1.94
CA ILE A 160 18.52 -12.27 -1.13
C ILE A 160 17.86 -11.95 0.22
N GLU A 161 18.05 -10.75 0.75
CA GLU A 161 17.37 -10.34 1.99
C GLU A 161 15.85 -10.22 1.83
N TRP A 162 15.38 -10.09 0.59
CA TRP A 162 13.96 -10.08 0.23
C TRP A 162 13.50 -11.39 -0.40
N ASP A 163 14.42 -12.36 -0.58
CA ASP A 163 14.11 -13.65 -1.17
C ASP A 163 13.31 -14.52 -0.21
N GLY A 164 12.26 -15.14 -0.73
CA GLY A 164 11.35 -16.01 -0.01
C GLY A 164 9.97 -16.00 -0.62
N ASP A 165 9.22 -17.08 -0.44
CA ASP A 165 7.90 -17.27 -1.07
C ASP A 165 6.83 -16.25 -0.63
N ASN A 166 7.12 -15.40 0.37
CA ASN A 166 6.16 -14.50 0.98
C ASN A 166 6.75 -13.13 1.33
N VAL A 167 7.32 -12.40 0.36
CA VAL A 167 7.89 -11.06 0.60
C VAL A 167 6.80 -10.07 1.00
N GLN A 168 6.73 -9.77 2.29
CA GLN A 168 5.72 -8.86 2.84
C GLN A 168 5.96 -7.40 2.44
N ALA A 169 7.24 -6.99 2.35
CA ALA A 169 7.63 -5.63 1.98
C ALA A 169 9.05 -5.58 1.43
N PHE A 170 9.31 -4.65 0.51
CA PHE A 170 10.65 -4.20 0.18
C PHE A 170 11.10 -3.17 1.22
N ASN A 171 11.72 -3.66 2.29
CA ASN A 171 12.18 -2.80 3.35
C ASN A 171 13.46 -2.07 2.93
N LEU A 172 13.39 -0.75 2.79
CA LEU A 172 14.48 0.08 2.27
C LEU A 172 15.47 0.54 3.35
N ASP A 173 15.15 0.29 4.61
CA ASP A 173 16.04 0.63 5.71
C ASP A 173 17.00 -0.52 6.01
N THR A 174 18.17 -0.18 6.54
CA THR A 174 18.97 -1.15 7.26
C THR A 174 18.18 -1.56 8.50
N VAL A 175 17.53 -2.70 8.43
CA VAL A 175 16.98 -3.29 9.64
C VAL A 175 18.20 -3.61 10.51
N GLN A 176 18.42 -2.85 11.59
CA GLN A 176 19.12 -3.41 12.71
C GLN A 176 18.36 -4.72 12.99
N LYS A 177 19.06 -5.85 12.92
CA LYS A 177 18.48 -7.15 13.27
C LYS A 177 18.09 -7.04 14.76
N ILE A 178 16.88 -6.49 15.00
CA ILE A 178 16.28 -6.59 16.33
C ILE A 178 16.03 -8.09 16.47
N ASN A 179 16.69 -8.70 17.44
CA ASN A 179 16.35 -10.07 17.81
C ASN A 179 14.93 -10.03 18.42
N PHE A 180 13.97 -10.57 17.69
CA PHE A 180 12.57 -10.62 18.12
C PHE A 180 12.28 -11.82 19.04
N ASP A 181 13.26 -12.68 19.32
CA ASP A 181 13.06 -13.88 20.14
C ASP A 181 12.59 -13.56 21.56
N ASP A 182 12.97 -12.37 22.08
CA ASP A 182 12.56 -11.88 23.38
C ASP A 182 11.26 -11.08 23.38
N TYR A 183 10.61 -10.88 22.20
CA TYR A 183 9.42 -10.06 22.06
C TYR A 183 8.21 -10.91 21.68
N LYS A 184 7.07 -10.61 22.30
CA LYS A 184 5.80 -11.21 21.90
C LYS A 184 5.17 -10.38 20.80
N PRO A 185 4.60 -11.01 19.74
CA PRO A 185 3.81 -10.32 18.75
C PRO A 185 2.66 -9.52 19.41
N LEU A 186 2.40 -8.30 18.95
CA LEU A 186 1.35 -7.46 19.51
C LEU A 186 -0.01 -8.17 19.56
N GLY A 187 -0.33 -8.99 18.55
CA GLY A 187 -1.58 -9.75 18.48
C GLY A 187 -1.76 -10.81 19.58
N GLU A 188 -0.68 -11.23 20.27
CA GLU A 188 -0.76 -12.14 21.43
C GLU A 188 -1.12 -11.43 22.72
N ILE A 189 -0.84 -10.14 22.81
CA ILE A 189 -1.00 -9.34 24.04
C ILE A 189 -2.05 -8.24 23.92
N ALA A 190 -2.53 -7.96 22.71
CA ALA A 190 -3.50 -6.91 22.45
C ALA A 190 -4.41 -7.21 21.27
N THR A 191 -5.63 -6.71 21.31
CA THR A 191 -6.52 -6.64 20.17
C THR A 191 -6.37 -5.28 19.50
N VAL A 192 -6.15 -5.28 18.18
CA VAL A 192 -6.04 -4.06 17.37
C VAL A 192 -7.27 -3.98 16.45
N THR A 193 -8.01 -2.89 16.54
CA THR A 193 -9.20 -2.67 15.71
C THR A 193 -9.15 -1.34 14.99
N PHE A 194 -9.67 -1.32 13.78
CA PHE A 194 -9.88 -0.07 13.05
C PHE A 194 -11.15 0.63 13.54
N GLY A 195 -11.13 1.95 13.57
CA GLY A 195 -12.26 2.75 14.05
C GLY A 195 -13.54 2.56 13.24
N LEU A 196 -14.64 3.01 13.81
CA LEU A 196 -15.98 2.98 13.22
C LEU A 196 -16.01 3.71 11.88
N GLN A 197 -16.65 3.14 10.88
CA GLN A 197 -16.94 3.81 9.61
C GLN A 197 -18.44 3.95 9.42
N THR A 198 -18.90 5.20 9.24
CA THR A 198 -20.29 5.53 8.96
C THR A 198 -20.56 5.54 7.44
N LYS A 199 -21.79 5.27 7.02
CA LYS A 199 -22.22 5.30 5.61
C LYS A 199 -22.03 6.66 4.98
N ASP A 200 -22.37 7.70 5.76
CA ASP A 200 -22.21 9.09 5.39
C ASP A 200 -21.76 9.91 6.60
N LYS A 201 -20.65 10.61 6.43
CA LYS A 201 -20.06 11.38 7.52
C LYS A 201 -20.86 12.65 7.83
N GLU A 202 -21.42 13.30 6.83
CA GLU A 202 -22.16 14.56 7.00
C GLU A 202 -23.47 14.33 7.76
N THR A 203 -24.13 13.20 7.50
CA THR A 203 -25.38 12.81 8.16
C THR A 203 -25.16 12.26 9.56
N TYR A 204 -24.13 11.43 9.75
CA TYR A 204 -23.96 10.61 10.96
C TYR A 204 -22.84 11.04 11.91
N VAL A 205 -22.12 12.12 11.59
CA VAL A 205 -21.11 12.74 12.47
C VAL A 205 -21.42 14.25 12.60
N SER A 206 -21.26 14.78 13.79
CA SER A 206 -21.57 16.19 14.11
C SER A 206 -20.66 16.73 15.22
N ASN A 207 -20.49 18.05 15.29
CA ASN A 207 -19.81 18.74 16.38
C ASN A 207 -20.69 18.96 17.61
N TYR A 208 -21.98 18.60 17.55
CA TYR A 208 -22.87 18.67 18.69
C TYR A 208 -23.74 17.40 18.77
N LYS A 209 -24.21 17.08 19.96
CA LYS A 209 -25.12 15.97 20.22
C LYS A 209 -26.53 16.33 19.70
N LYS A 210 -27.07 15.58 18.74
CA LYS A 210 -28.39 15.84 18.16
C LYS A 210 -29.55 15.21 18.95
N ASP A 211 -29.36 14.01 19.49
CA ASP A 211 -30.33 13.27 20.28
C ASP A 211 -29.66 12.23 21.20
N LEU A 212 -30.45 11.35 21.82
CA LEU A 212 -29.95 10.36 22.79
C LEU A 212 -29.08 9.26 22.13
N ASP A 213 -29.24 9.01 20.84
CA ASP A 213 -28.47 8.01 20.08
C ASP A 213 -27.08 8.54 19.70
N TRP A 214 -26.76 9.81 20.00
CA TRP A 214 -25.47 10.41 19.65
C TRP A 214 -24.50 10.31 20.81
N GLU A 215 -23.31 9.74 20.52
CA GLU A 215 -22.22 9.57 21.46
C GLU A 215 -20.96 10.30 21.02
N GLN A 216 -20.14 10.69 21.98
CA GLN A 216 -18.85 11.32 21.72
C GLN A 216 -17.88 10.35 21.07
N CYS A 217 -17.08 10.87 20.13
CA CYS A 217 -16.06 10.10 19.45
C CYS A 217 -14.80 10.91 19.16
N TYR A 218 -13.68 10.19 19.06
CA TYR A 218 -12.40 10.71 18.61
C TYR A 218 -12.19 10.49 17.11
N THR A 219 -11.42 11.40 16.52
CA THR A 219 -10.85 11.27 15.17
C THR A 219 -9.33 11.36 15.23
N GLY A 220 -8.65 11.03 14.13
CA GLY A 220 -7.19 11.18 14.07
C GLY A 220 -6.69 12.60 14.36
N LYS A 221 -7.52 13.63 14.15
CA LYS A 221 -7.15 15.02 14.48
C LYS A 221 -7.06 15.28 15.98
N ASP A 222 -7.75 14.49 16.79
CA ASP A 222 -7.74 14.62 18.26
C ASP A 222 -6.52 13.95 18.89
N VAL A 223 -5.75 13.14 18.14
CA VAL A 223 -4.57 12.42 18.64
C VAL A 223 -3.33 13.27 18.42
N ASN A 224 -2.74 13.71 19.50
CA ASN A 224 -1.41 14.31 19.53
C ASN A 224 -0.44 13.34 20.23
N ARG A 225 0.87 13.57 20.09
CA ARG A 225 1.88 12.69 20.70
C ARG A 225 1.67 12.61 22.20
N TYR A 226 1.21 11.43 22.64
CA TYR A 226 0.85 11.02 24.00
C TYR A 226 -0.36 11.72 24.62
N MET A 227 -1.13 12.52 23.88
CA MET A 227 -2.25 13.28 24.42
C MET A 227 -3.47 13.27 23.48
N LEU A 228 -4.67 13.17 24.05
CA LEU A 228 -5.94 13.34 23.35
C LEU A 228 -6.52 14.73 23.61
N ALA A 229 -6.83 15.43 22.54
CA ALA A 229 -7.47 16.75 22.53
C ALA A 229 -8.97 16.60 22.24
N GLY A 230 -9.75 16.29 23.20
CA GLY A 230 -11.19 16.14 22.98
C GLY A 230 -11.78 15.02 23.82
N PRO A 231 -12.89 14.36 23.43
CA PRO A 231 -13.50 14.23 22.09
C PRO A 231 -14.29 15.46 21.61
N ASN A 232 -14.11 15.85 20.35
CA ASN A 232 -14.70 17.06 19.78
C ASN A 232 -15.90 16.80 18.86
N LEU A 233 -16.18 15.52 18.56
CA LEU A 233 -17.25 15.11 17.68
C LEU A 233 -18.21 14.14 18.36
N TYR A 234 -19.37 14.03 17.77
CA TYR A 234 -20.41 13.04 18.08
C TYR A 234 -20.73 12.23 16.85
N PHE A 235 -21.05 10.95 17.02
CA PHE A 235 -21.59 10.12 15.96
C PHE A 235 -22.89 9.47 16.40
N LYS A 236 -23.75 9.10 15.43
CA LYS A 236 -24.98 8.38 15.71
C LYS A 236 -24.67 6.91 15.96
N ASN A 237 -24.84 6.45 17.20
CA ASN A 237 -24.57 5.06 17.58
C ASN A 237 -25.77 4.15 17.30
N LYS A 238 -26.06 3.93 16.02
CA LYS A 238 -27.16 3.05 15.57
C LYS A 238 -26.68 2.12 14.48
N PHE A 239 -26.17 0.96 14.90
CA PHE A 239 -25.45 0.00 14.04
C PHE A 239 -26.17 -0.30 12.71
N SER A 240 -27.44 -0.71 12.77
CA SER A 240 -28.21 -1.10 11.58
C SER A 240 -28.40 0.03 10.57
N GLU A 241 -28.46 1.27 11.05
CA GLU A 241 -28.68 2.45 10.22
C GLU A 241 -27.37 3.02 9.67
N VAL A 242 -26.30 3.01 10.47
CA VAL A 242 -25.10 3.85 10.28
C VAL A 242 -23.90 3.10 9.75
N LYS A 243 -23.76 1.80 10.04
CA LYS A 243 -22.56 1.03 9.72
C LYS A 243 -22.27 0.96 8.22
N ALA A 244 -21.05 1.39 7.83
CA ALA A 244 -20.46 1.10 6.52
C ALA A 244 -19.29 0.11 6.63
N GLY A 245 -18.46 0.23 7.67
CA GLY A 245 -17.26 -0.59 7.86
C GLY A 245 -16.60 -0.34 9.21
N GLY A 246 -15.35 -0.75 9.32
CA GLY A 246 -14.59 -0.67 10.57
C GLY A 246 -15.10 -1.63 11.64
N SER A 247 -14.53 -1.54 12.83
CA SER A 247 -15.00 -2.31 13.98
C SER A 247 -16.14 -1.58 14.69
N TRP A 248 -17.21 -2.32 14.97
CA TRP A 248 -18.34 -1.85 15.77
C TRP A 248 -18.41 -2.61 17.11
N ASP A 249 -17.31 -3.15 17.55
CA ASP A 249 -17.19 -3.75 18.89
C ASP A 249 -17.16 -2.65 19.96
N MET A 250 -18.30 -2.39 20.55
CA MET A 250 -18.46 -1.36 21.56
C MET A 250 -17.71 -1.67 22.86
N GLU A 251 -17.42 -2.92 23.14
CA GLU A 251 -16.60 -3.29 24.30
C GLU A 251 -15.18 -2.73 24.15
N ILE A 252 -14.60 -2.86 22.96
CA ILE A 252 -13.29 -2.30 22.66
C ILE A 252 -13.35 -0.78 22.64
N HIS A 253 -14.34 -0.20 21.95
CA HIS A 253 -14.45 1.24 21.83
C HIS A 253 -14.63 1.95 23.18
N LYS A 254 -15.42 1.36 24.10
CA LYS A 254 -15.72 1.94 25.42
C LYS A 254 -14.72 1.53 26.51
N SER A 255 -13.71 0.73 26.20
CA SER A 255 -12.66 0.37 27.16
C SER A 255 -11.53 1.41 27.18
N ASN A 256 -10.73 1.35 28.25
CA ASN A 256 -9.42 2.01 28.25
C ASN A 256 -8.54 1.38 27.19
N LYS A 257 -7.88 2.19 26.37
CA LYS A 257 -7.12 1.71 25.22
C LYS A 257 -6.04 2.70 24.78
N ILE A 258 -5.07 2.20 24.07
CA ILE A 258 -4.17 3.04 23.29
C ILE A 258 -4.85 3.33 21.94
N VAL A 259 -4.83 4.58 21.52
CA VAL A 259 -5.32 5.00 20.21
C VAL A 259 -4.16 5.44 19.35
N VAL A 260 -4.23 5.09 18.06
CA VAL A 260 -3.19 5.38 17.08
C VAL A 260 -3.82 6.11 15.90
N ARG A 261 -3.24 7.23 15.51
CA ARG A 261 -3.65 7.94 14.31
C ARG A 261 -3.31 7.11 13.09
N GLN A 262 -4.26 6.96 12.14
CA GLN A 262 -4.06 6.18 10.92
C GLN A 262 -2.92 6.74 10.05
N ILE A 263 -2.82 8.06 9.96
CA ILE A 263 -1.77 8.75 9.21
C ILE A 263 -0.88 9.48 10.21
N GLY A 264 0.32 8.99 10.38
CA GLY A 264 1.43 9.66 11.05
C GLY A 264 2.42 10.17 10.02
N ASN A 265 3.17 11.22 10.31
CA ASN A 265 4.24 11.68 9.46
C ASN A 265 5.31 12.39 10.31
N PRO A 266 6.57 11.91 10.34
CA PRO A 266 7.03 10.60 9.82
C PRO A 266 6.71 9.43 10.77
N ASP A 267 6.44 9.71 12.06
CA ASP A 267 6.30 8.71 13.12
C ASP A 267 4.84 8.41 13.43
N PRO A 268 4.52 7.20 13.89
CA PRO A 268 3.21 6.88 14.45
C PRO A 268 2.90 7.79 15.65
N ILE A 269 1.65 8.27 15.71
CA ILE A 269 1.18 9.14 16.79
C ILE A 269 0.21 8.36 17.65
N PHE A 270 0.56 8.22 18.92
CA PHE A 270 -0.17 7.45 19.92
C PHE A 270 -0.67 8.34 21.06
N ALA A 271 -1.80 7.96 21.65
CA ALA A 271 -2.26 8.51 22.91
C ALA A 271 -3.03 7.45 23.72
N TYR A 272 -3.21 7.68 25.00
CA TYR A 272 -4.00 6.81 25.86
C TYR A 272 -5.40 7.39 26.09
N ASP A 273 -6.42 6.60 25.80
CA ASP A 273 -7.82 6.90 26.07
C ASP A 273 -8.25 6.23 27.38
N SER A 274 -8.35 7.01 28.45
CA SER A 274 -8.87 6.59 29.74
C SER A 274 -10.37 6.83 29.92
N LYS A 275 -11.01 7.52 28.96
CA LYS A 275 -12.44 7.85 29.02
C LYS A 275 -13.32 6.80 28.34
N GLY A 276 -12.76 5.98 27.47
CA GLY A 276 -13.49 4.96 26.72
C GLY A 276 -14.47 5.56 25.71
N CYS A 277 -14.02 6.54 24.93
CA CYS A 277 -14.83 7.09 23.82
C CYS A 277 -14.63 6.30 22.54
N CYS A 278 -15.64 6.29 21.68
CA CYS A 278 -15.57 5.66 20.39
C CYS A 278 -14.53 6.35 19.47
N THR A 279 -13.94 5.59 18.55
CA THR A 279 -12.98 6.08 17.57
C THR A 279 -13.51 5.92 16.15
N LEU A 280 -13.39 6.94 15.33
CA LEU A 280 -13.77 6.87 13.91
C LEU A 280 -12.63 6.31 13.04
N ASN A 281 -12.94 6.03 11.78
CA ASN A 281 -12.09 5.36 10.79
C ASN A 281 -10.79 6.09 10.37
N THR A 282 -10.36 7.06 11.13
CA THR A 282 -9.06 7.72 11.01
C THR A 282 -8.07 7.29 12.10
N MET A 283 -8.44 6.27 12.88
CA MET A 283 -7.70 5.77 14.02
C MET A 283 -7.74 4.25 14.14
N TYR A 284 -6.77 3.70 14.84
CA TYR A 284 -6.78 2.35 15.38
C TYR A 284 -6.91 2.40 16.90
N SER A 285 -7.57 1.41 17.46
CA SER A 285 -7.69 1.16 18.90
C SER A 285 -6.93 -0.11 19.26
N ILE A 286 -6.07 -0.03 20.27
CA ILE A 286 -5.28 -1.14 20.80
C ILE A 286 -5.70 -1.36 22.24
N ARG A 287 -6.33 -2.49 22.52
CA ARG A 287 -6.73 -2.93 23.85
C ARG A 287 -5.84 -4.07 24.30
N ILE A 288 -5.19 -3.93 25.44
CA ILE A 288 -4.41 -5.01 26.06
C ILE A 288 -5.34 -6.14 26.46
N ILE A 289 -4.98 -7.36 26.08
CA ILE A 289 -5.64 -8.58 26.51
C ILE A 289 -4.99 -8.98 27.84
N ASN A 290 -5.77 -9.12 28.91
CA ASN A 290 -5.23 -9.68 30.14
C ASN A 290 -4.81 -11.13 29.89
N THR A 291 -3.54 -11.35 29.71
CA THR A 291 -2.95 -12.69 29.79
C THR A 291 -2.77 -12.98 31.27
N SER A 292 -3.80 -13.57 31.91
CA SER A 292 -3.66 -14.16 33.23
C SER A 292 -2.69 -15.33 33.23
#